data_14987603251f3a5694eb1f1006e262f1
#
_entry.id   14987603251f3a5694eb1f1006e262f1
#
_cell.length_a   1.000
_cell.length_b   1.000
_cell.length_c   1.000
_cell.angle_alpha   90.00
_cell.angle_beta   90.00
_cell.angle_gamma   90.00
#
_symmetry.space_group_name_H-M   'P 1'
#
loop_
_entity.id
_entity.type
_entity.pdbx_description
1 polymer ?
#
loop_
_entity_poly.entity_id
_entity_poly.type
_entity_poly.pdbx_seq_one_letter_code
_entity_poly.pdbx_strand_id
1 'polypeptide(L)'
;MRKVSIIILTWNGLDYTKKCLDSLKDSVIDEQNVDVYVVDNGSERDTIQYLEAIKWITLIQNGENLGFVRGNNVAIDQIKSGDIVLLNNDIIITQMNWLQQLQETAYEDEKNGVVGCRLINENGEFLHAGTYIYPETFWGQQIGGGQKDIGQYAEDRKVQGVVFACAYIKREIVDKIGGLNTKFFSYFEDTDYCLQVKKCGYNVVCCGKVTLIHYQNVSTNVNDVNFSEMFLKSQKTFKNIWKNDLENRYTKRMAWNSIMNFPSGYAVSAKNLMLALDRKNVDVRYKYVYGKGTPFPVEEPESGDNYIANIIRQRKFDKSIPQVVYGQGDVFYRNDGKYKIGYTMLETTGIPKEWVKQCNMMEEVWVPSHFNEETFRDSGVKVPIHVIPLGIDPSYYSPNIVSYKNHDKYTFLSVFEWGERKAPEILLKGFSKAFKKTDNVVLICKVINNDGGINIDEEIRKLNLPKNGPEIIFLYNTKFADYEMPTLYRSADCFVIPTRGEGWGM
;
A
#
# COMPACT_ATOMS: atom_id res chain seq x y z
N MET A 1 -27.85 8.90 12.36
CA MET A 1 -27.33 8.60 11.01
C MET A 1 -28.11 9.40 9.98
N ARG A 2 -27.46 9.91 8.90
CA ARG A 2 -28.15 10.58 7.77
C ARG A 2 -28.91 9.53 6.94
N LYS A 3 -29.94 9.96 6.22
CA LYS A 3 -30.66 9.07 5.32
C LYS A 3 -29.75 8.49 4.24
N VAL A 4 -29.80 7.18 4.05
CA VAL A 4 -28.99 6.41 3.12
C VAL A 4 -29.86 5.40 2.39
N SER A 5 -29.63 5.23 1.09
CA SER A 5 -30.22 4.17 0.27
C SER A 5 -29.13 3.20 -0.18
N ILE A 6 -29.22 1.93 0.22
CA ILE A 6 -28.32 0.86 -0.19
C ILE A 6 -28.91 0.21 -1.44
N ILE A 7 -28.12 0.15 -2.51
CA ILE A 7 -28.48 -0.46 -3.79
C ILE A 7 -27.68 -1.74 -3.95
N ILE A 8 -28.38 -2.87 -4.12
CA ILE A 8 -27.78 -4.18 -4.38
C ILE A 8 -28.27 -4.65 -5.74
N LEU A 9 -27.33 -4.81 -6.68
CA LEU A 9 -27.62 -5.40 -7.98
C LEU A 9 -27.38 -6.91 -7.92
N THR A 10 -28.37 -7.71 -8.33
CA THR A 10 -28.24 -9.17 -8.42
C THR A 10 -28.58 -9.69 -9.81
N TRP A 11 -27.84 -10.69 -10.25
CA TRP A 11 -28.09 -11.46 -11.46
C TRP A 11 -27.71 -12.92 -11.19
N ASN A 12 -28.72 -13.75 -10.91
CA ASN A 12 -28.53 -15.12 -10.42
C ASN A 12 -27.68 -15.16 -9.12
N GLY A 13 -27.02 -16.28 -8.81
CA GLY A 13 -26.16 -16.37 -7.62
C GLY A 13 -26.95 -16.29 -6.30
N LEU A 14 -28.11 -16.95 -6.23
CA LEU A 14 -29.05 -16.90 -5.11
C LEU A 14 -28.41 -17.10 -3.74
N ASP A 15 -27.48 -18.07 -3.61
CA ASP A 15 -26.86 -18.37 -2.31
C ASP A 15 -25.99 -17.21 -1.79
N TYR A 16 -25.30 -16.50 -2.68
CA TYR A 16 -24.54 -15.30 -2.32
C TYR A 16 -25.46 -14.15 -1.96
N THR A 17 -26.50 -13.93 -2.76
CA THR A 17 -27.51 -12.90 -2.49
C THR A 17 -28.18 -13.11 -1.14
N LYS A 18 -28.50 -14.36 -0.76
CA LYS A 18 -29.03 -14.70 0.57
C LYS A 18 -28.07 -14.30 1.67
N LYS A 19 -26.82 -14.76 1.59
CA LYS A 19 -25.78 -14.45 2.60
C LYS A 19 -25.56 -12.94 2.75
N CYS A 20 -25.53 -12.22 1.62
CA CYS A 20 -25.40 -10.77 1.61
C CYS A 20 -26.58 -10.10 2.34
N LEU A 21 -27.81 -10.43 1.96
CA LEU A 21 -29.01 -9.84 2.55
C LEU A 21 -29.17 -10.21 4.03
N ASP A 22 -28.85 -11.43 4.44
CA ASP A 22 -28.89 -11.86 5.83
C ASP A 22 -27.87 -11.05 6.66
N SER A 23 -26.62 -10.97 6.23
CA SER A 23 -25.58 -10.20 6.93
C SER A 23 -25.87 -8.69 6.94
N LEU A 24 -26.50 -8.16 5.88
CA LEU A 24 -26.94 -6.77 5.84
C LEU A 24 -28.04 -6.51 6.85
N LYS A 25 -29.07 -7.34 6.89
CA LYS A 25 -30.19 -7.21 7.82
C LYS A 25 -29.72 -7.18 9.28
N ASP A 26 -28.81 -8.08 9.63
CA ASP A 26 -28.25 -8.16 10.98
C ASP A 26 -27.42 -6.92 11.37
N SER A 27 -26.85 -6.22 10.37
CA SER A 27 -25.93 -5.10 10.56
C SER A 27 -26.58 -3.71 10.50
N VAL A 28 -27.83 -3.59 10.05
CA VAL A 28 -28.54 -2.31 9.93
C VAL A 28 -29.25 -1.99 11.25
N ILE A 29 -28.70 -1.02 12.01
CA ILE A 29 -29.18 -0.69 13.36
C ILE A 29 -30.32 0.34 13.33
N ASP A 30 -30.37 1.20 12.30
CA ASP A 30 -31.35 2.30 12.20
C ASP A 30 -32.21 2.15 10.96
N GLU A 31 -33.26 1.32 11.07
CA GLU A 31 -34.18 1.03 9.98
C GLU A 31 -34.94 2.28 9.47
N GLN A 32 -35.05 3.35 10.29
CA GLN A 32 -35.77 4.58 9.91
C GLN A 32 -35.00 5.43 8.90
N ASN A 33 -33.67 5.32 8.86
CA ASN A 33 -32.81 6.12 8.02
C ASN A 33 -32.14 5.32 6.89
N VAL A 34 -32.44 4.02 6.74
CA VAL A 34 -31.85 3.15 5.73
C VAL A 34 -32.93 2.52 4.87
N ASP A 35 -32.92 2.85 3.58
CA ASP A 35 -33.74 2.17 2.57
C ASP A 35 -32.85 1.15 1.83
N VAL A 36 -33.36 -0.05 1.58
CA VAL A 36 -32.62 -1.08 0.82
C VAL A 36 -33.37 -1.39 -0.48
N TYR A 37 -32.68 -1.14 -1.59
CA TYR A 37 -33.14 -1.44 -2.95
C TYR A 37 -32.37 -2.63 -3.46
N VAL A 38 -33.10 -3.68 -3.89
CA VAL A 38 -32.53 -4.82 -4.60
C VAL A 38 -32.98 -4.75 -6.04
N VAL A 39 -32.03 -4.65 -6.95
CA VAL A 39 -32.29 -4.61 -8.39
C VAL A 39 -32.03 -6.00 -8.96
N ASP A 40 -33.08 -6.70 -9.35
CA ASP A 40 -32.94 -7.93 -10.09
C ASP A 40 -32.70 -7.65 -11.57
N ASN A 41 -31.56 -8.12 -12.05
CA ASN A 41 -31.07 -7.85 -13.40
C ASN A 41 -31.37 -8.99 -14.38
N GLY A 42 -32.60 -9.56 -14.28
CA GLY A 42 -33.06 -10.65 -15.12
C GLY A 42 -32.55 -12.01 -14.66
N SER A 43 -32.69 -12.30 -13.38
CA SER A 43 -32.34 -13.60 -12.79
C SER A 43 -33.35 -14.70 -13.12
N GLU A 44 -32.98 -15.94 -12.82
CA GLU A 44 -33.84 -17.11 -12.89
C GLU A 44 -34.93 -17.08 -11.82
N ARG A 45 -35.96 -17.88 -12.03
CA ARG A 45 -37.20 -17.85 -11.23
C ARG A 45 -37.01 -18.06 -9.73
N ASP A 46 -36.09 -18.90 -9.32
CA ASP A 46 -35.83 -19.20 -7.91
C ASP A 46 -35.30 -17.97 -7.16
N THR A 47 -34.39 -17.20 -7.79
CA THR A 47 -33.86 -15.94 -7.27
C THR A 47 -34.97 -14.89 -7.16
N ILE A 48 -35.82 -14.76 -8.19
CA ILE A 48 -36.92 -13.80 -8.20
C ILE A 48 -37.94 -14.14 -7.08
N GLN A 49 -38.36 -15.42 -6.96
CA GLN A 49 -39.27 -15.84 -5.92
C GLN A 49 -38.75 -15.59 -4.50
N TYR A 50 -37.46 -15.81 -4.29
CA TYR A 50 -36.83 -15.48 -3.01
C TYR A 50 -36.93 -13.98 -2.70
N LEU A 51 -36.58 -13.13 -3.66
CA LEU A 51 -36.57 -11.68 -3.49
C LEU A 51 -38.00 -11.14 -3.25
N GLU A 52 -38.99 -11.63 -3.95
CA GLU A 52 -40.41 -11.25 -3.78
C GLU A 52 -40.94 -11.58 -2.38
N ALA A 53 -40.40 -12.60 -1.74
CA ALA A 53 -40.80 -12.99 -0.38
C ALA A 53 -40.24 -12.04 0.71
N ILE A 54 -39.23 -11.23 0.42
CA ILE A 54 -38.57 -10.33 1.39
C ILE A 54 -39.38 -9.03 1.51
N LYS A 55 -39.80 -8.66 2.71
CA LYS A 55 -40.69 -7.50 2.94
C LYS A 55 -39.96 -6.23 3.34
N TRP A 56 -38.66 -6.31 3.71
CA TRP A 56 -37.92 -5.16 4.17
C TRP A 56 -37.05 -4.52 3.06
N ILE A 57 -37.12 -5.02 1.84
CA ILE A 57 -36.46 -4.45 0.67
C ILE A 57 -37.47 -3.82 -0.31
N THR A 58 -36.99 -2.89 -1.11
CA THR A 58 -37.66 -2.42 -2.33
C THR A 58 -37.09 -3.18 -3.52
N LEU A 59 -37.86 -4.09 -4.09
CA LEU A 59 -37.45 -4.88 -5.24
C LEU A 59 -37.75 -4.14 -6.54
N ILE A 60 -36.72 -4.03 -7.41
CA ILE A 60 -36.81 -3.50 -8.78
C ILE A 60 -36.43 -4.63 -9.72
N GLN A 61 -37.31 -4.96 -10.68
CA GLN A 61 -37.10 -6.05 -11.65
C GLN A 61 -36.84 -5.44 -13.05
N ASN A 62 -35.64 -5.64 -13.61
CA ASN A 62 -35.30 -5.16 -14.95
C ASN A 62 -35.78 -6.08 -16.07
N GLY A 63 -36.08 -7.36 -15.75
CA GLY A 63 -36.53 -8.36 -16.73
C GLY A 63 -35.44 -8.91 -17.65
N GLU A 64 -34.32 -8.24 -17.79
CA GLU A 64 -33.16 -8.66 -18.55
C GLU A 64 -31.85 -8.10 -17.93
N ASN A 65 -30.71 -8.68 -18.33
CA ASN A 65 -29.39 -8.20 -17.84
C ASN A 65 -28.96 -6.90 -18.54
N LEU A 66 -29.14 -5.79 -17.86
CA LEU A 66 -28.72 -4.45 -18.32
C LEU A 66 -27.23 -4.14 -18.05
N GLY A 67 -26.48 -5.08 -17.46
CA GLY A 67 -25.11 -4.89 -16.97
C GLY A 67 -25.06 -4.15 -15.63
N PHE A 68 -23.86 -4.04 -15.08
CA PHE A 68 -23.66 -3.41 -13.76
C PHE A 68 -24.08 -1.93 -13.77
N VAL A 69 -23.69 -1.19 -14.80
CA VAL A 69 -23.91 0.25 -14.90
C VAL A 69 -25.38 0.61 -14.98
N ARG A 70 -26.05 0.12 -16.00
CA ARG A 70 -27.47 0.46 -16.21
C ARG A 70 -28.37 -0.14 -15.12
N GLY A 71 -28.05 -1.36 -14.66
CA GLY A 71 -28.77 -1.98 -13.56
C GLY A 71 -28.78 -1.12 -12.29
N ASN A 72 -27.63 -0.62 -11.85
CA ASN A 72 -27.56 0.28 -10.71
C ASN A 72 -28.22 1.63 -10.98
N ASN A 73 -28.08 2.18 -12.19
CA ASN A 73 -28.66 3.47 -12.55
C ASN A 73 -30.19 3.48 -12.44
N VAL A 74 -30.85 2.36 -12.70
CA VAL A 74 -32.33 2.25 -12.52
C VAL A 74 -32.75 2.60 -11.09
N ALA A 75 -32.01 2.14 -10.07
CA ALA A 75 -32.28 2.51 -8.68
C ALA A 75 -31.81 3.93 -8.36
N ILE A 76 -30.62 4.33 -8.82
CA ILE A 76 -30.07 5.69 -8.61
C ILE A 76 -31.06 6.75 -9.10
N ASP A 77 -31.68 6.53 -10.26
CA ASP A 77 -32.65 7.46 -10.87
C ASP A 77 -33.98 7.54 -10.09
N GLN A 78 -34.34 6.49 -9.36
CA GLN A 78 -35.54 6.48 -8.50
C GLN A 78 -35.31 7.16 -7.16
N ILE A 79 -34.11 7.10 -6.61
CA ILE A 79 -33.74 7.69 -5.32
C ILE A 79 -33.55 9.18 -5.45
N LYS A 80 -34.42 9.99 -4.81
CA LYS A 80 -34.40 11.46 -4.93
C LYS A 80 -33.75 12.18 -3.76
N SER A 81 -33.47 11.50 -2.66
CA SER A 81 -32.89 12.11 -1.46
C SER A 81 -32.11 11.08 -0.64
N GLY A 82 -31.17 11.59 0.17
CA GLY A 82 -30.27 10.77 0.96
C GLY A 82 -29.05 10.32 0.16
N ASP A 83 -28.02 9.90 0.87
CA ASP A 83 -26.79 9.37 0.29
C ASP A 83 -27.03 7.97 -0.29
N ILE A 84 -26.12 7.49 -1.11
CA ILE A 84 -26.25 6.18 -1.77
C ILE A 84 -25.07 5.30 -1.35
N VAL A 85 -25.36 4.03 -1.11
CA VAL A 85 -24.34 2.98 -1.03
C VAL A 85 -24.57 1.97 -2.15
N LEU A 86 -23.59 1.78 -3.01
CA LEU A 86 -23.55 0.64 -3.91
C LEU A 86 -22.94 -0.53 -3.15
N LEU A 87 -23.61 -1.67 -3.13
CA LEU A 87 -23.17 -2.88 -2.44
C LEU A 87 -23.38 -4.09 -3.35
N ASN A 88 -22.33 -4.86 -3.62
CA ASN A 88 -22.44 -6.08 -4.39
C ASN A 88 -23.20 -7.16 -3.61
N ASN A 89 -23.93 -8.01 -4.34
CA ASN A 89 -24.68 -9.13 -3.77
C ASN A 89 -23.80 -10.29 -3.27
N ASP A 90 -22.49 -10.20 -3.42
CA ASP A 90 -21.48 -11.16 -2.96
C ASP A 90 -20.58 -10.59 -1.85
N ILE A 91 -21.03 -9.55 -1.17
CA ILE A 91 -20.41 -8.99 0.04
C ILE A 91 -21.03 -9.65 1.28
N ILE A 92 -20.18 -10.01 2.25
CA ILE A 92 -20.59 -10.39 3.60
C ILE A 92 -20.16 -9.30 4.58
N ILE A 93 -21.13 -8.82 5.33
CA ILE A 93 -20.92 -7.79 6.34
C ILE A 93 -20.58 -8.47 7.65
N THR A 94 -19.35 -8.25 8.13
CA THR A 94 -18.82 -8.83 9.36
C THR A 94 -18.68 -7.82 10.49
N GLN A 95 -18.97 -6.55 10.21
CA GLN A 95 -18.77 -5.45 11.14
C GLN A 95 -20.07 -4.65 11.29
N MET A 96 -20.66 -4.63 12.48
CA MET A 96 -21.99 -4.05 12.73
C MET A 96 -22.08 -2.54 12.48
N ASN A 97 -21.00 -1.78 12.72
CA ASN A 97 -20.97 -0.33 12.55
C ASN A 97 -20.38 0.14 11.21
N TRP A 98 -20.29 -0.75 10.22
CA TRP A 98 -19.68 -0.49 8.93
C TRP A 98 -20.27 0.74 8.22
N LEU A 99 -21.58 0.84 8.15
CA LEU A 99 -22.28 1.93 7.47
C LEU A 99 -22.08 3.27 8.19
N GLN A 100 -22.13 3.26 9.53
CA GLN A 100 -21.86 4.43 10.35
C GLN A 100 -20.43 4.92 10.12
N GLN A 101 -19.43 4.03 10.11
CA GLN A 101 -18.03 4.39 9.88
C GLN A 101 -17.81 4.97 8.47
N LEU A 102 -18.44 4.41 7.44
CA LEU A 102 -18.37 4.98 6.08
C LEU A 102 -18.96 6.39 6.04
N GLN A 103 -20.10 6.61 6.71
CA GLN A 103 -20.75 7.92 6.78
C GLN A 103 -19.90 8.92 7.57
N GLU A 104 -19.32 8.54 8.70
CA GLU A 104 -18.40 9.37 9.48
C GLU A 104 -17.22 9.80 8.62
N THR A 105 -16.55 8.87 7.95
CA THR A 105 -15.44 9.18 7.02
C THR A 105 -15.89 10.10 5.88
N ALA A 106 -17.10 9.90 5.35
CA ALA A 106 -17.63 10.76 4.27
C ALA A 106 -17.82 12.21 4.73
N TYR A 107 -18.21 12.41 5.99
CA TYR A 107 -18.53 13.74 6.52
C TYR A 107 -17.43 14.35 7.41
N GLU A 108 -16.30 13.66 7.63
CA GLU A 108 -15.13 14.20 8.33
C GLU A 108 -14.47 15.36 7.57
N ASP A 109 -14.48 15.31 6.23
CA ASP A 109 -14.01 16.36 5.33
C ASP A 109 -15.14 16.66 4.32
N GLU A 110 -15.53 17.93 4.17
CA GLU A 110 -16.58 18.34 3.21
C GLU A 110 -16.25 17.90 1.78
N LYS A 111 -14.96 17.82 1.45
CA LYS A 111 -14.49 17.38 0.14
C LYS A 111 -14.54 15.86 -0.08
N ASN A 112 -14.79 15.05 0.94
CA ASN A 112 -14.93 13.61 0.73
C ASN A 112 -16.24 13.34 0.01
N GLY A 113 -16.19 12.92 -1.24
CA GLY A 113 -17.37 12.69 -2.10
C GLY A 113 -17.76 11.23 -2.20
N VAL A 114 -16.77 10.34 -2.29
CA VAL A 114 -16.95 8.89 -2.37
C VAL A 114 -16.05 8.20 -1.34
N VAL A 115 -16.61 7.25 -0.60
CA VAL A 115 -15.90 6.46 0.41
C VAL A 115 -16.11 4.97 0.14
N GLY A 116 -15.03 4.25 -0.15
CA GLY A 116 -15.01 2.78 -0.15
C GLY A 116 -14.41 2.25 1.13
N CYS A 117 -14.23 0.93 1.22
CA CYS A 117 -13.65 0.27 2.38
C CYS A 117 -12.59 -0.75 2.00
N ARG A 118 -11.96 -1.36 2.99
CA ARG A 118 -11.08 -2.51 2.78
C ARG A 118 -11.92 -3.73 2.46
N LEU A 119 -11.52 -4.46 1.43
CA LEU A 119 -12.15 -5.73 1.05
C LEU A 119 -11.12 -6.86 1.13
N ILE A 120 -11.52 -7.95 1.74
CA ILE A 120 -10.71 -9.18 1.86
C ILE A 120 -11.47 -10.36 1.27
N ASN A 121 -10.75 -11.41 0.90
CA ASN A 121 -11.35 -12.70 0.57
C ASN A 121 -11.61 -13.52 1.84
N GLU A 122 -12.20 -14.71 1.69
CA GLU A 122 -12.48 -15.63 2.80
C GLU A 122 -11.22 -16.13 3.53
N ASN A 123 -10.04 -16.05 2.89
CA ASN A 123 -8.76 -16.44 3.47
C ASN A 123 -8.08 -15.29 4.24
N GLY A 124 -8.72 -14.11 4.31
CA GLY A 124 -8.18 -12.93 4.96
C GLY A 124 -7.09 -12.23 4.14
N GLU A 125 -7.08 -12.39 2.82
CA GLU A 125 -6.18 -11.69 1.92
C GLU A 125 -6.90 -10.47 1.31
N PHE A 126 -6.20 -9.33 1.24
CA PHE A 126 -6.75 -8.13 0.62
C PHE A 126 -7.05 -8.34 -0.86
N LEU A 127 -8.25 -7.96 -1.22
CA LEU A 127 -8.67 -7.72 -2.59
C LEU A 127 -8.53 -6.24 -2.93
N HIS A 128 -8.75 -5.37 -1.93
CA HIS A 128 -8.80 -3.93 -2.12
C HIS A 128 -8.59 -3.17 -0.80
N ALA A 129 -7.75 -2.14 -0.87
CA ALA A 129 -7.61 -1.11 0.15
C ALA A 129 -7.41 0.28 -0.50
N GLY A 130 -8.08 0.50 -1.64
CA GLY A 130 -7.95 1.66 -2.52
C GLY A 130 -7.28 1.30 -3.86
N THR A 131 -7.40 2.19 -4.84
CA THR A 131 -6.90 1.97 -6.19
C THR A 131 -5.96 3.09 -6.61
N TYR A 132 -4.84 2.74 -7.25
CA TYR A 132 -4.01 3.63 -8.05
C TYR A 132 -4.09 3.27 -9.52
N ILE A 133 -4.14 4.29 -10.40
CA ILE A 133 -4.23 4.12 -11.83
C ILE A 133 -2.93 4.63 -12.45
N TYR A 134 -2.31 3.79 -13.28
CA TYR A 134 -1.07 4.12 -13.97
C TYR A 134 -1.33 4.38 -15.46
N PRO A 135 -0.75 5.47 -16.01
CA PRO A 135 -0.93 5.81 -17.42
C PRO A 135 -0.29 4.77 -18.36
N GLU A 136 0.67 3.98 -17.87
CA GLU A 136 1.31 2.93 -18.64
C GLU A 136 0.37 1.77 -18.96
N THR A 137 -0.56 1.47 -18.06
CA THR A 137 -1.45 0.31 -18.17
C THR A 137 -2.91 0.67 -18.36
N PHE A 138 -3.32 1.88 -17.97
CA PHE A 138 -4.74 2.27 -17.87
C PHE A 138 -5.56 1.25 -17.07
N TRP A 139 -4.95 0.74 -16.01
CA TRP A 139 -5.54 -0.25 -15.13
C TRP A 139 -5.37 0.20 -13.68
N GLY A 140 -6.44 0.08 -12.91
CA GLY A 140 -6.43 0.34 -11.47
C GLY A 140 -5.71 -0.78 -10.72
N GLN A 141 -4.57 -0.45 -10.12
CA GLN A 141 -3.86 -1.35 -9.22
C GLN A 141 -4.50 -1.30 -7.84
N GLN A 142 -4.89 -2.46 -7.34
CA GLN A 142 -5.46 -2.58 -6.01
C GLN A 142 -4.37 -2.49 -4.95
N ILE A 143 -4.49 -1.52 -4.05
CA ILE A 143 -3.59 -1.37 -2.90
C ILE A 143 -3.82 -2.57 -1.98
N GLY A 144 -2.73 -3.21 -1.58
CA GLY A 144 -2.77 -4.38 -0.70
C GLY A 144 -3.16 -5.70 -1.38
N GLY A 145 -3.56 -5.69 -2.66
CA GLY A 145 -4.04 -6.90 -3.34
C GLY A 145 -3.09 -8.10 -3.18
N GLY A 146 -3.62 -9.23 -2.73
CA GLY A 146 -2.89 -10.46 -2.45
C GLY A 146 -2.11 -10.49 -1.13
N GLN A 147 -2.07 -9.40 -0.36
CA GLN A 147 -1.44 -9.38 0.97
C GLN A 147 -2.41 -9.92 2.02
N LYS A 148 -1.89 -10.66 3.00
CA LYS A 148 -2.67 -11.02 4.19
C LYS A 148 -3.06 -9.77 4.98
N ASP A 149 -4.28 -9.70 5.49
CA ASP A 149 -4.65 -8.66 6.46
C ASP A 149 -3.96 -8.94 7.80
N ILE A 150 -2.99 -8.10 8.11
CA ILE A 150 -2.27 -8.09 9.39
C ILE A 150 -2.48 -6.76 10.13
N GLY A 151 -3.54 -6.02 9.78
CA GLY A 151 -3.86 -4.71 10.34
C GLY A 151 -3.28 -3.52 9.58
N GLN A 152 -2.62 -3.74 8.43
CA GLN A 152 -2.18 -2.66 7.56
C GLN A 152 -3.39 -1.97 6.91
N TYR A 153 -3.18 -0.73 6.48
CA TYR A 153 -4.22 0.10 5.86
C TYR A 153 -5.42 0.44 6.77
N ALA A 154 -5.23 0.40 8.08
CA ALA A 154 -6.31 0.66 9.05
C ALA A 154 -6.71 2.14 9.17
N GLU A 155 -5.91 3.05 8.59
CA GLU A 155 -6.20 4.49 8.58
C GLU A 155 -6.88 4.90 7.27
N ASP A 156 -7.75 5.92 7.36
CA ASP A 156 -8.45 6.47 6.21
C ASP A 156 -7.48 7.13 5.23
N ARG A 157 -7.64 6.87 3.93
CA ARG A 157 -6.69 7.33 2.91
C ARG A 157 -7.35 7.89 1.68
N LYS A 158 -6.88 9.07 1.24
CA LYS A 158 -7.23 9.63 -0.06
C LYS A 158 -6.56 8.80 -1.16
N VAL A 159 -7.36 8.28 -2.07
CA VAL A 159 -6.96 7.38 -3.16
C VAL A 159 -7.42 7.91 -4.52
N GLN A 160 -7.02 7.26 -5.60
CA GLN A 160 -7.51 7.62 -6.93
C GLN A 160 -8.87 7.01 -7.23
N GLY A 161 -9.15 5.83 -6.68
CA GLY A 161 -10.41 5.15 -6.83
C GLY A 161 -10.66 4.15 -5.71
N VAL A 162 -11.91 3.71 -5.61
CA VAL A 162 -12.37 2.58 -4.81
C VAL A 162 -13.27 1.71 -5.68
N VAL A 163 -13.29 0.39 -5.41
CA VAL A 163 -14.19 -0.52 -6.11
C VAL A 163 -15.62 -0.38 -5.62
N PHE A 164 -16.60 -0.47 -6.51
CA PHE A 164 -18.00 -0.30 -6.17
C PHE A 164 -18.69 -1.58 -5.69
N ALA A 165 -17.87 -2.55 -5.27
CA ALA A 165 -18.38 -3.66 -4.46
C ALA A 165 -18.92 -3.20 -3.11
N CYS A 166 -18.34 -2.10 -2.53
CA CYS A 166 -18.92 -1.33 -1.44
C CYS A 166 -18.45 0.12 -1.54
N ALA A 167 -19.36 1.03 -1.91
CA ALA A 167 -19.02 2.44 -2.07
C ALA A 167 -20.15 3.35 -1.57
N TYR A 168 -19.85 4.19 -0.59
CA TYR A 168 -20.71 5.26 -0.08
C TYR A 168 -20.51 6.52 -0.94
N ILE A 169 -21.58 7.08 -1.48
CA ILE A 169 -21.58 8.23 -2.38
C ILE A 169 -22.48 9.29 -1.78
N LYS A 170 -21.94 10.48 -1.47
CA LYS A 170 -22.76 11.60 -1.00
C LYS A 170 -23.79 12.02 -2.04
N ARG A 171 -24.96 12.42 -1.60
CA ARG A 171 -26.04 12.89 -2.47
C ARG A 171 -25.60 14.03 -3.39
N GLU A 172 -24.84 14.99 -2.88
CA GLU A 172 -24.31 16.10 -3.65
C GLU A 172 -23.45 15.69 -4.85
N ILE A 173 -22.77 14.53 -4.76
CA ILE A 173 -21.99 13.96 -5.85
C ILE A 173 -22.92 13.41 -6.93
N VAL A 174 -23.96 12.66 -6.53
CA VAL A 174 -24.96 12.13 -7.46
C VAL A 174 -25.69 13.28 -8.16
N ASP A 175 -26.04 14.35 -7.43
CA ASP A 175 -26.70 15.53 -8.02
C ASP A 175 -25.78 16.26 -9.02
N LYS A 176 -24.46 16.22 -8.82
CA LYS A 176 -23.49 16.93 -9.64
C LYS A 176 -23.02 16.11 -10.85
N ILE A 177 -22.81 14.81 -10.70
CA ILE A 177 -22.24 13.94 -11.72
C ILE A 177 -23.31 13.07 -12.39
N GLY A 178 -24.38 12.74 -11.68
CA GLY A 178 -25.38 11.78 -12.10
C GLY A 178 -25.00 10.35 -11.68
N GLY A 179 -25.65 9.39 -12.33
CA GLY A 179 -25.36 7.95 -12.17
C GLY A 179 -24.06 7.52 -12.86
N LEU A 180 -23.86 6.21 -12.91
CA LEU A 180 -22.71 5.59 -13.55
C LEU A 180 -22.71 5.83 -15.07
N ASN A 181 -21.53 5.96 -15.67
CA ASN A 181 -21.38 6.26 -17.08
C ASN A 181 -21.79 5.09 -18.00
N THR A 182 -22.87 5.26 -18.72
CA THR A 182 -23.48 4.23 -19.58
C THR A 182 -22.67 3.79 -20.79
N LYS A 183 -21.48 4.37 -21.00
CA LYS A 183 -20.49 3.86 -21.96
C LYS A 183 -19.89 2.52 -21.52
N PHE A 184 -19.99 2.20 -20.23
CA PHE A 184 -19.58 0.92 -19.69
C PHE A 184 -20.80 0.02 -19.49
N PHE A 185 -20.59 -1.27 -19.70
CA PHE A 185 -21.55 -2.30 -19.33
C PHE A 185 -21.24 -2.84 -17.93
N SER A 186 -19.96 -3.16 -17.73
CA SER A 186 -19.34 -3.59 -16.47
C SER A 186 -17.84 -3.39 -16.58
N TYR A 187 -17.14 -3.27 -15.45
CA TYR A 187 -15.71 -2.99 -15.27
C TYR A 187 -15.30 -1.56 -15.71
N PHE A 188 -14.45 -0.93 -14.92
CA PHE A 188 -13.95 0.44 -15.04
C PHE A 188 -14.98 1.55 -14.77
N GLU A 189 -16.26 1.26 -14.56
CA GLU A 189 -17.27 2.25 -14.21
C GLU A 189 -16.99 2.90 -12.85
N ASP A 190 -16.50 2.13 -11.88
CA ASP A 190 -16.06 2.58 -10.57
C ASP A 190 -14.86 3.54 -10.65
N THR A 191 -13.86 3.14 -11.41
CA THR A 191 -12.65 3.93 -11.65
C THR A 191 -12.98 5.22 -12.41
N ASP A 192 -13.83 5.14 -13.44
CA ASP A 192 -14.34 6.29 -14.19
C ASP A 192 -15.08 7.27 -13.30
N TYR A 193 -16.02 6.78 -12.48
CA TYR A 193 -16.78 7.61 -11.56
C TYR A 193 -15.88 8.30 -10.53
N CYS A 194 -14.96 7.57 -9.94
CA CYS A 194 -13.98 8.11 -8.99
C CYS A 194 -13.12 9.22 -9.61
N LEU A 195 -12.68 9.07 -10.86
CA LEU A 195 -11.93 10.14 -11.56
C LEU A 195 -12.80 11.34 -11.88
N GLN A 196 -14.08 11.17 -12.21
CA GLN A 196 -15.03 12.28 -12.36
C GLN A 196 -15.21 13.04 -11.06
N VAL A 197 -15.39 12.36 -9.93
CA VAL A 197 -15.47 12.95 -8.57
C VAL A 197 -14.23 13.81 -8.30
N LYS A 198 -13.04 13.28 -8.57
CA LYS A 198 -11.78 14.04 -8.40
C LYS A 198 -11.68 15.24 -9.33
N LYS A 199 -12.14 15.14 -10.56
CA LYS A 199 -12.18 16.24 -11.53
C LYS A 199 -13.13 17.36 -11.08
N CYS A 200 -14.16 17.01 -10.32
CA CYS A 200 -15.06 17.98 -9.67
C CYS A 200 -14.49 18.59 -8.37
N GLY A 201 -13.26 18.27 -7.98
CA GLY A 201 -12.58 18.82 -6.81
C GLY A 201 -12.86 18.11 -5.49
N TYR A 202 -13.50 16.93 -5.53
CA TYR A 202 -13.76 16.10 -4.36
C TYR A 202 -12.68 15.02 -4.18
N ASN A 203 -12.61 14.50 -2.96
CA ASN A 203 -11.76 13.38 -2.61
C ASN A 203 -12.51 12.05 -2.82
N VAL A 204 -11.76 11.03 -3.17
CA VAL A 204 -12.13 9.62 -3.04
C VAL A 204 -11.31 9.05 -1.88
N VAL A 205 -11.98 8.40 -0.93
CA VAL A 205 -11.36 7.92 0.31
C VAL A 205 -11.59 6.42 0.46
N CYS A 206 -10.57 5.68 0.85
CA CYS A 206 -10.72 4.32 1.36
C CYS A 206 -10.75 4.39 2.89
N CYS A 207 -11.89 4.07 3.49
CA CYS A 207 -12.06 3.98 4.93
C CYS A 207 -11.29 2.77 5.47
N GLY A 208 -10.25 3.04 6.26
CA GLY A 208 -9.42 2.00 6.85
C GLY A 208 -10.07 1.27 8.03
N LYS A 209 -11.12 1.86 8.60
CA LYS A 209 -11.84 1.37 9.79
C LYS A 209 -12.87 0.27 9.45
N VAL A 210 -13.19 0.10 8.17
CA VAL A 210 -14.18 -0.89 7.69
C VAL A 210 -13.49 -1.95 6.85
N THR A 211 -13.74 -3.23 7.18
CA THR A 211 -13.30 -4.39 6.39
C THR A 211 -14.50 -5.32 6.16
N LEU A 212 -14.78 -5.62 4.90
CA LEU A 212 -15.85 -6.54 4.51
C LEU A 212 -15.26 -7.70 3.70
N ILE A 213 -15.95 -8.84 3.71
CA ILE A 213 -15.57 -10.00 2.90
C ILE A 213 -16.26 -9.88 1.53
N HIS A 214 -15.51 -10.12 0.45
CA HIS A 214 -15.99 -10.09 -0.92
C HIS A 214 -15.60 -11.38 -1.64
N TYR A 215 -16.56 -12.10 -2.17
CA TYR A 215 -16.31 -13.38 -2.88
C TYR A 215 -15.69 -13.20 -4.26
N GLN A 216 -15.88 -12.08 -4.89
CA GLN A 216 -15.42 -11.71 -6.25
C GLN A 216 -15.91 -12.59 -7.41
N ASN A 217 -16.25 -11.95 -8.54
CA ASN A 217 -16.57 -12.60 -9.81
C ASN A 217 -17.70 -13.64 -9.76
N VAL A 218 -18.55 -13.61 -8.72
CA VAL A 218 -19.65 -14.57 -8.56
C VAL A 218 -20.59 -14.54 -9.77
N SER A 219 -21.11 -13.38 -10.14
CA SER A 219 -22.01 -13.25 -11.29
C SER A 219 -21.39 -13.67 -12.61
N THR A 220 -20.08 -13.41 -12.79
CA THR A 220 -19.32 -13.82 -13.98
C THR A 220 -19.15 -15.33 -14.04
N ASN A 221 -18.82 -15.96 -12.91
CA ASN A 221 -18.61 -17.40 -12.82
C ASN A 221 -19.93 -18.20 -12.91
N VAL A 222 -20.98 -17.73 -12.23
CA VAL A 222 -22.30 -18.39 -12.23
C VAL A 222 -22.95 -18.35 -13.61
N ASN A 223 -22.73 -17.29 -14.38
CA ASN A 223 -23.38 -17.08 -15.68
C ASN A 223 -22.47 -17.34 -16.89
N ASP A 224 -21.30 -17.94 -16.71
CA ASP A 224 -20.32 -18.30 -17.76
C ASP A 224 -20.00 -17.14 -18.72
N VAL A 225 -19.77 -15.95 -18.16
CA VAL A 225 -19.50 -14.75 -18.96
C VAL A 225 -18.04 -14.70 -19.40
N ASN A 226 -17.79 -14.34 -20.67
CA ASN A 226 -16.42 -14.10 -21.15
C ASN A 226 -15.83 -12.80 -20.53
N PHE A 227 -15.25 -12.95 -19.34
CA PHE A 227 -14.62 -11.88 -18.59
C PHE A 227 -13.62 -11.09 -19.43
N SER A 228 -12.72 -11.80 -20.12
CA SER A 228 -11.58 -11.17 -20.81
C SER A 228 -12.03 -10.21 -21.92
N GLU A 229 -13.03 -10.59 -22.70
CA GLU A 229 -13.56 -9.74 -23.78
C GLU A 229 -14.23 -8.49 -23.24
N MET A 230 -15.08 -8.63 -22.23
CA MET A 230 -15.80 -7.52 -21.61
C MET A 230 -14.82 -6.56 -20.92
N PHE A 231 -13.84 -7.08 -20.20
CA PHE A 231 -12.81 -6.30 -19.55
C PHE A 231 -11.98 -5.47 -20.56
N LEU A 232 -11.50 -6.09 -21.65
CA LEU A 232 -10.71 -5.40 -22.66
C LEU A 232 -11.53 -4.31 -23.40
N LYS A 233 -12.81 -4.56 -23.64
CA LYS A 233 -13.72 -3.55 -24.23
C LYS A 233 -13.87 -2.35 -23.31
N SER A 234 -14.10 -2.59 -22.02
CA SER A 234 -14.24 -1.53 -21.02
C SER A 234 -12.93 -0.78 -20.80
N GLN A 235 -11.78 -1.47 -20.77
CA GLN A 235 -10.45 -0.85 -20.69
C GLN A 235 -10.18 0.08 -21.88
N LYS A 236 -10.54 -0.34 -23.10
CA LYS A 236 -10.42 0.50 -24.28
C LYS A 236 -11.27 1.76 -24.18
N THR A 237 -12.50 1.63 -23.69
CA THR A 237 -13.42 2.75 -23.44
C THR A 237 -12.83 3.69 -22.41
N PHE A 238 -12.36 3.17 -21.28
CA PHE A 238 -11.71 3.93 -20.21
C PHE A 238 -10.48 4.69 -20.72
N LYS A 239 -9.60 4.02 -21.45
CA LYS A 239 -8.43 4.64 -22.06
C LYS A 239 -8.81 5.80 -22.99
N ASN A 240 -9.82 5.63 -23.82
CA ASN A 240 -10.27 6.69 -24.72
C ASN A 240 -10.78 7.94 -23.99
N ILE A 241 -11.40 7.76 -22.80
CA ILE A 241 -11.91 8.85 -21.99
C ILE A 241 -10.77 9.55 -21.22
N TRP A 242 -9.88 8.77 -20.57
CA TRP A 242 -8.99 9.27 -19.54
C TRP A 242 -7.52 9.36 -19.95
N LYS A 243 -7.17 8.95 -21.17
CA LYS A 243 -5.77 8.93 -21.65
C LYS A 243 -5.07 10.26 -21.40
N ASN A 244 -5.67 11.36 -21.83
CA ASN A 244 -5.04 12.68 -21.74
C ASN A 244 -4.85 13.11 -20.26
N ASP A 245 -5.86 12.92 -19.42
CA ASP A 245 -5.80 13.30 -18.00
C ASP A 245 -4.75 12.47 -17.24
N LEU A 246 -4.65 11.16 -17.53
CA LEU A 246 -3.71 10.26 -16.85
C LEU A 246 -2.27 10.45 -17.34
N GLU A 247 -2.04 10.62 -18.63
CA GLU A 247 -0.69 10.86 -19.20
C GLU A 247 -0.13 12.22 -18.76
N ASN A 248 -1.00 13.21 -18.56
CA ASN A 248 -0.62 14.57 -18.13
C ASN A 248 -0.75 14.81 -16.62
N ARG A 249 -0.96 13.76 -15.80
CA ARG A 249 -1.11 13.91 -14.35
C ARG A 249 0.16 14.42 -13.65
N TYR A 250 1.31 14.15 -14.25
CA TYR A 250 2.58 14.49 -13.65
C TYR A 250 2.89 15.98 -13.80
N THR A 251 3.01 16.67 -12.68
CA THR A 251 3.32 18.11 -12.62
C THR A 251 4.81 18.41 -12.59
N LYS A 252 5.61 17.42 -12.18
CA LYS A 252 7.06 17.50 -12.06
C LYS A 252 7.70 16.24 -12.60
N ARG A 253 9.00 16.32 -12.96
CA ARG A 253 9.80 15.19 -13.44
C ARG A 253 11.13 15.14 -12.71
N MET A 254 11.59 13.93 -12.38
CA MET A 254 12.87 13.70 -11.71
C MET A 254 13.48 12.37 -12.18
N ALA A 255 14.75 12.40 -12.53
CA ALA A 255 15.52 11.19 -12.71
C ALA A 255 16.07 10.73 -11.35
N TRP A 256 16.04 9.43 -11.08
CA TRP A 256 16.48 8.84 -9.83
C TRP A 256 17.42 7.67 -10.09
N ASN A 257 18.69 7.86 -9.77
CA ASN A 257 19.71 6.83 -9.88
C ASN A 257 19.99 6.25 -8.49
N SER A 258 19.69 4.99 -8.31
CA SER A 258 19.85 4.31 -7.02
C SER A 258 19.88 2.80 -7.19
N ILE A 259 19.60 2.09 -6.13
CA ILE A 259 19.37 0.66 -6.07
C ILE A 259 17.95 0.44 -5.51
N MET A 260 17.16 -0.49 -6.08
CA MET A 260 15.81 -0.82 -5.61
C MET A 260 15.69 -2.23 -5.05
N ASN A 261 16.42 -3.16 -5.62
CA ASN A 261 16.23 -4.61 -5.41
C ASN A 261 17.44 -5.26 -4.77
N PHE A 262 17.78 -4.77 -3.60
CA PHE A 262 18.88 -5.28 -2.78
C PHE A 262 18.48 -5.26 -1.30
N PRO A 263 18.91 -6.23 -0.47
CA PRO A 263 18.59 -6.25 0.95
C PRO A 263 19.41 -5.18 1.72
N SER A 264 19.13 -3.92 1.47
CA SER A 264 19.83 -2.79 2.11
C SER A 264 18.90 -1.64 2.42
N GLY A 265 19.24 -0.83 3.44
CA GLY A 265 18.49 0.38 3.79
C GLY A 265 18.36 1.36 2.62
N TYR A 266 19.41 1.50 1.80
CA TYR A 266 19.36 2.32 0.58
C TYR A 266 18.30 1.83 -0.42
N ALA A 267 18.19 0.52 -0.64
CA ALA A 267 17.21 -0.02 -1.58
C ALA A 267 15.78 0.15 -1.08
N VAL A 268 15.53 -0.15 0.19
CA VAL A 268 14.21 0.01 0.81
C VAL A 268 13.76 1.47 0.78
N SER A 269 14.62 2.39 1.21
CA SER A 269 14.30 3.81 1.23
C SER A 269 14.15 4.40 -0.17
N ALA A 270 15.02 4.04 -1.12
CA ALA A 270 14.93 4.47 -2.52
C ALA A 270 13.60 4.07 -3.15
N LYS A 271 13.22 2.79 -3.01
CA LYS A 271 11.94 2.28 -3.49
C LYS A 271 10.76 3.06 -2.90
N ASN A 272 10.73 3.22 -1.58
CA ASN A 272 9.64 3.91 -0.90
C ASN A 272 9.56 5.39 -1.27
N LEU A 273 10.69 6.09 -1.39
CA LEU A 273 10.72 7.49 -1.83
C LEU A 273 10.20 7.64 -3.27
N MET A 274 10.64 6.79 -4.20
CA MET A 274 10.16 6.84 -5.58
C MET A 274 8.66 6.57 -5.70
N LEU A 275 8.14 5.58 -4.96
CA LEU A 275 6.71 5.29 -4.91
C LEU A 275 5.91 6.47 -4.30
N ALA A 276 6.43 7.09 -3.25
CA ALA A 276 5.80 8.25 -2.63
C ALA A 276 5.79 9.47 -3.56
N LEU A 277 6.87 9.71 -4.29
CA LEU A 277 6.97 10.78 -5.29
C LEU A 277 5.97 10.55 -6.44
N ASP A 278 5.88 9.35 -6.97
CA ASP A 278 4.90 9.00 -8.02
C ASP A 278 3.46 9.26 -7.56
N ARG A 279 3.12 8.87 -6.33
CA ARG A 279 1.82 9.16 -5.69
C ARG A 279 1.54 10.64 -5.54
N LYS A 280 2.60 11.47 -5.48
CA LYS A 280 2.52 12.95 -5.43
C LYS A 280 2.61 13.61 -6.81
N ASN A 281 2.35 12.85 -7.88
CA ASN A 281 2.37 13.32 -9.27
C ASN A 281 3.74 13.81 -9.74
N VAL A 282 4.82 13.18 -9.28
CA VAL A 282 6.17 13.34 -9.82
C VAL A 282 6.48 12.17 -10.75
N ASP A 283 6.76 12.44 -12.01
CA ASP A 283 7.21 11.42 -12.98
C ASP A 283 8.66 11.03 -12.68
N VAL A 284 8.82 9.94 -11.93
CA VAL A 284 10.11 9.39 -11.54
C VAL A 284 10.65 8.51 -12.66
N ARG A 285 11.88 8.80 -13.12
CA ARG A 285 12.61 8.05 -14.13
C ARG A 285 13.80 7.37 -13.50
N TYR A 286 13.72 6.06 -13.31
CA TYR A 286 14.69 5.27 -12.57
C TYR A 286 15.84 4.76 -13.42
N LYS A 287 17.04 4.68 -12.82
CA LYS A 287 18.22 3.99 -13.36
C LYS A 287 19.03 3.37 -12.23
N TYR A 288 19.49 2.14 -12.44
CA TYR A 288 20.44 1.49 -11.52
C TYR A 288 21.78 2.21 -11.51
N VAL A 289 22.26 2.61 -10.32
CA VAL A 289 23.45 3.44 -10.15
C VAL A 289 24.76 2.66 -10.09
N TYR A 290 24.71 1.42 -9.62
CA TYR A 290 25.88 0.57 -9.48
C TYR A 290 26.22 -0.19 -10.79
N GLY A 291 26.82 -1.36 -10.72
CA GLY A 291 27.19 -2.17 -11.86
C GLY A 291 28.72 -2.18 -12.11
N LYS A 292 29.14 -2.28 -13.36
CA LYS A 292 30.55 -2.42 -13.73
C LYS A 292 31.44 -1.34 -13.08
N GLY A 293 32.48 -1.79 -12.38
CA GLY A 293 33.41 -0.91 -11.67
C GLY A 293 33.03 -0.60 -10.22
N THR A 294 31.99 -1.26 -9.70
CA THR A 294 31.61 -1.24 -8.28
C THR A 294 31.62 -2.66 -7.70
N PRO A 295 31.62 -2.83 -6.37
CA PRO A 295 31.49 -4.16 -5.75
C PRO A 295 30.08 -4.77 -5.86
N PHE A 296 29.13 -4.07 -6.47
CA PHE A 296 27.75 -4.51 -6.66
C PHE A 296 27.59 -5.28 -7.98
N PRO A 297 26.52 -6.09 -8.14
CA PRO A 297 26.22 -6.80 -9.38
C PRO A 297 26.23 -5.88 -10.62
N VAL A 298 26.61 -6.40 -11.77
CA VAL A 298 26.64 -5.64 -13.04
C VAL A 298 25.24 -5.18 -13.43
N GLU A 299 24.26 -6.03 -13.22
CA GLU A 299 22.84 -5.72 -13.41
C GLU A 299 22.10 -5.81 -12.07
N GLU A 300 21.12 -4.95 -11.92
CA GLU A 300 20.29 -5.00 -10.72
C GLU A 300 19.45 -6.29 -10.72
N PRO A 301 19.41 -7.03 -9.59
CA PRO A 301 18.53 -8.19 -9.47
C PRO A 301 17.08 -7.82 -9.83
N GLU A 302 16.33 -8.76 -10.38
CA GLU A 302 14.91 -8.54 -10.66
C GLU A 302 14.15 -8.19 -9.37
N SER A 303 13.24 -7.23 -9.47
CA SER A 303 12.35 -6.90 -8.37
C SER A 303 11.37 -8.06 -8.20
N GLY A 304 11.21 -8.55 -6.97
CA GLY A 304 10.08 -9.38 -6.64
C GLY A 304 8.74 -8.71 -7.00
N ASP A 305 7.68 -9.13 -6.42
CA ASP A 305 6.28 -8.85 -6.79
C ASP A 305 5.79 -7.38 -6.69
N ASN A 306 6.69 -6.38 -6.55
CA ASN A 306 6.25 -4.97 -6.51
C ASN A 306 6.00 -4.43 -7.92
N TYR A 307 4.77 -4.60 -8.38
CA TYR A 307 4.30 -4.17 -9.70
C TYR A 307 4.59 -2.69 -10.02
N ILE A 308 4.42 -1.79 -9.05
CA ILE A 308 4.62 -0.33 -9.26
C ILE A 308 6.10 0.00 -9.43
N ALA A 309 6.97 -0.61 -8.63
CA ALA A 309 8.41 -0.47 -8.80
C ALA A 309 8.86 -0.94 -10.19
N ASN A 310 8.26 -2.02 -10.69
CA ASN A 310 8.50 -2.52 -12.04
C ASN A 310 8.06 -1.53 -13.13
N ILE A 311 6.90 -0.87 -12.98
CA ILE A 311 6.45 0.19 -13.89
C ILE A 311 7.45 1.34 -13.93
N ILE A 312 7.87 1.84 -12.76
CA ILE A 312 8.85 2.95 -12.67
C ILE A 312 10.18 2.56 -13.32
N ARG A 313 10.64 1.31 -13.10
CA ARG A 313 11.86 0.78 -13.69
C ARG A 313 11.84 0.73 -15.22
N GLN A 314 10.68 0.51 -15.82
CA GLN A 314 10.52 0.43 -17.29
C GLN A 314 10.40 1.80 -17.96
N ARG A 315 10.21 2.89 -17.21
CA ARG A 315 10.13 4.23 -17.77
C ARG A 315 11.46 4.63 -18.41
N LYS A 316 11.38 5.22 -19.61
CA LYS A 316 12.58 5.68 -20.31
C LYS A 316 13.31 6.73 -19.48
N PHE A 317 14.58 6.47 -19.16
CA PHE A 317 15.43 7.39 -18.46
C PHE A 317 15.67 8.69 -19.25
N ASP A 318 15.69 9.85 -18.56
CA ASP A 318 15.85 11.16 -19.17
C ASP A 318 16.92 11.95 -18.41
N LYS A 319 17.97 12.38 -19.10
CA LYS A 319 19.08 13.18 -18.56
C LYS A 319 18.82 14.69 -18.60
N SER A 320 17.78 15.11 -19.31
CA SER A 320 17.46 16.53 -19.47
C SER A 320 16.74 17.15 -18.27
N ILE A 321 16.33 16.32 -17.29
CA ILE A 321 15.63 16.71 -16.08
C ILE A 321 16.53 16.66 -14.85
N PRO A 322 16.15 17.29 -13.72
CA PRO A 322 16.90 17.15 -12.47
C PRO A 322 17.10 15.68 -12.09
N GLN A 323 18.29 15.34 -11.68
CA GLN A 323 18.69 13.96 -11.38
C GLN A 323 19.24 13.85 -9.96
N VAL A 324 18.68 12.92 -9.19
CA VAL A 324 19.19 12.49 -7.90
C VAL A 324 20.01 11.23 -8.08
N VAL A 325 21.24 11.22 -7.58
CA VAL A 325 22.00 9.99 -7.30
C VAL A 325 21.89 9.71 -5.82
N TYR A 326 21.14 8.64 -5.48
CA TYR A 326 20.95 8.20 -4.10
C TYR A 326 21.73 6.92 -3.83
N GLY A 327 22.83 7.06 -3.12
CA GLY A 327 23.78 6.00 -2.83
C GLY A 327 24.97 6.51 -2.04
N GLN A 328 26.05 5.74 -2.01
CA GLN A 328 27.33 6.17 -1.41
C GLN A 328 27.90 7.37 -2.19
N GLY A 329 28.60 8.29 -1.49
CA GLY A 329 29.05 9.53 -2.10
C GLY A 329 30.09 9.34 -3.21
N ASP A 330 30.77 8.19 -3.27
CA ASP A 330 31.73 7.83 -4.30
C ASP A 330 31.11 7.49 -5.66
N VAL A 331 29.78 7.34 -5.76
CA VAL A 331 29.09 7.10 -7.03
C VAL A 331 28.44 8.35 -7.63
N PHE A 332 28.60 9.52 -7.04
CA PHE A 332 28.02 10.76 -7.53
C PHE A 332 28.52 11.18 -8.91
N TYR A 333 29.72 10.76 -9.32
CA TYR A 333 30.24 10.96 -10.68
C TYR A 333 29.32 10.37 -11.78
N ARG A 334 28.42 9.46 -11.41
CA ARG A 334 27.43 8.88 -12.33
C ARG A 334 26.19 9.75 -12.55
N ASN A 335 26.14 10.91 -11.88
CA ASN A 335 25.11 11.90 -12.13
C ASN A 335 25.42 12.67 -13.41
N ASP A 336 24.71 12.37 -14.47
CA ASP A 336 24.84 13.01 -15.78
C ASP A 336 23.61 13.85 -16.15
N GLY A 337 22.80 14.22 -15.14
CA GLY A 337 21.60 15.06 -15.29
C GLY A 337 21.93 16.53 -15.55
N LYS A 338 20.92 17.27 -16.03
CA LYS A 338 21.02 18.72 -16.25
C LYS A 338 21.21 19.51 -14.93
N TYR A 339 20.58 19.06 -13.87
CA TYR A 339 20.74 19.57 -12.50
C TYR A 339 21.05 18.38 -11.60
N LYS A 340 22.19 18.39 -10.95
CA LYS A 340 22.78 17.24 -10.28
C LYS A 340 22.59 17.33 -8.77
N ILE A 341 21.92 16.36 -8.21
CA ILE A 341 21.68 16.23 -6.78
C ILE A 341 22.36 14.94 -6.29
N GLY A 342 23.17 15.04 -5.24
CA GLY A 342 23.68 13.88 -4.54
C GLY A 342 22.90 13.67 -3.25
N TYR A 343 22.42 12.44 -3.00
CA TYR A 343 21.76 12.10 -1.74
C TYR A 343 22.50 10.94 -1.07
N THR A 344 23.04 11.17 0.11
CA THR A 344 23.84 10.18 0.82
C THR A 344 23.84 10.40 2.33
N MET A 345 24.43 9.48 3.06
CA MET A 345 24.63 9.53 4.51
C MET A 345 25.91 8.78 4.89
N LEU A 346 26.51 9.15 6.02
CA LEU A 346 27.63 8.43 6.60
C LEU A 346 27.61 8.54 8.13
N GLU A 347 28.10 7.51 8.79
CA GLU A 347 28.02 7.34 10.24
C GLU A 347 29.14 8.04 11.03
N THR A 348 30.16 8.56 10.34
CA THR A 348 31.40 9.07 10.94
C THR A 348 31.45 10.60 11.02
N THR A 349 32.28 11.15 11.90
CA THR A 349 32.46 12.59 12.08
C THR A 349 33.27 13.27 10.98
N GLY A 350 33.66 12.54 9.94
CA GLY A 350 34.31 13.04 8.73
C GLY A 350 34.00 12.13 7.56
N ILE A 351 34.02 12.65 6.34
CA ILE A 351 33.78 11.88 5.13
C ILE A 351 35.05 11.71 4.31
N PRO A 352 35.20 10.63 3.51
CA PRO A 352 36.35 10.42 2.65
C PRO A 352 36.59 11.61 1.70
N LYS A 353 37.84 11.96 1.47
CA LYS A 353 38.21 13.07 0.54
C LYS A 353 37.59 12.91 -0.85
N GLU A 354 37.48 11.68 -1.33
CA GLU A 354 36.83 11.41 -2.62
C GLU A 354 35.35 11.76 -2.58
N TRP A 355 34.65 11.48 -1.48
CA TRP A 355 33.25 11.89 -1.32
C TRP A 355 33.09 13.41 -1.32
N VAL A 356 34.00 14.14 -0.63
CA VAL A 356 34.00 15.62 -0.66
C VAL A 356 34.12 16.14 -2.08
N LYS A 357 35.04 15.56 -2.87
CA LYS A 357 35.24 15.94 -4.27
C LYS A 357 33.97 15.67 -5.08
N GLN A 358 33.38 14.49 -4.93
CA GLN A 358 32.15 14.09 -5.63
C GLN A 358 30.96 14.98 -5.23
N CYS A 359 30.77 15.27 -3.96
CA CYS A 359 29.75 16.20 -3.47
C CYS A 359 29.92 17.60 -4.10
N ASN A 360 31.13 18.10 -4.18
CA ASN A 360 31.42 19.42 -4.77
C ASN A 360 31.25 19.47 -6.30
N MET A 361 30.98 18.35 -6.96
CA MET A 361 30.59 18.27 -8.38
C MET A 361 29.06 18.32 -8.59
N MET A 362 28.26 18.29 -7.51
CA MET A 362 26.83 18.43 -7.56
C MET A 362 26.42 19.91 -7.46
N GLU A 363 25.22 20.25 -7.87
CA GLU A 363 24.60 21.55 -7.62
C GLU A 363 24.16 21.67 -6.16
N GLU A 364 23.72 20.54 -5.56
CA GLU A 364 23.38 20.44 -4.15
C GLU A 364 23.52 19.00 -3.63
N VAL A 365 23.62 18.86 -2.31
CA VAL A 365 23.70 17.56 -1.62
C VAL A 365 22.55 17.46 -0.61
N TRP A 366 21.87 16.33 -0.61
CA TRP A 366 20.87 15.98 0.38
C TRP A 366 21.43 14.99 1.38
N VAL A 367 21.13 15.20 2.65
CA VAL A 367 21.53 14.32 3.76
C VAL A 367 20.32 14.09 4.68
N PRO A 368 20.23 12.96 5.40
CA PRO A 368 19.04 12.68 6.20
C PRO A 368 18.98 13.40 7.55
N SER A 369 20.11 13.93 8.06
CA SER A 369 20.20 14.49 9.41
C SER A 369 21.08 15.72 9.49
N HIS A 370 20.86 16.54 10.52
CA HIS A 370 21.74 17.67 10.84
C HIS A 370 23.16 17.21 11.20
N PHE A 371 23.32 16.04 11.82
CA PHE A 371 24.64 15.45 12.04
C PHE A 371 25.40 15.29 10.71
N ASN A 372 24.76 14.76 9.68
CA ASN A 372 25.40 14.64 8.37
C ASN A 372 25.63 16.03 7.72
N GLU A 373 24.71 16.97 7.88
CA GLU A 373 24.90 18.34 7.39
C GLU A 373 26.18 18.96 7.95
N GLU A 374 26.38 18.91 9.27
CA GLU A 374 27.57 19.40 9.95
C GLU A 374 28.82 18.63 9.49
N THR A 375 28.79 17.30 9.54
CA THR A 375 29.90 16.44 9.14
C THR A 375 30.36 16.70 7.71
N PHE A 376 29.44 16.84 6.76
CA PHE A 376 29.77 17.08 5.36
C PHE A 376 30.34 18.49 5.17
N ARG A 377 29.76 19.49 5.83
CA ARG A 377 30.26 20.88 5.81
C ARG A 377 31.68 20.98 6.38
N ASP A 378 31.92 20.41 7.55
CA ASP A 378 33.23 20.43 8.24
C ASP A 378 34.30 19.66 7.45
N SER A 379 33.88 18.63 6.70
CA SER A 379 34.80 17.89 5.81
C SER A 379 35.16 18.65 4.52
N GLY A 380 34.49 19.78 4.21
CA GLY A 380 34.82 20.63 3.07
C GLY A 380 33.86 20.55 1.89
N VAL A 381 32.62 20.08 2.08
CA VAL A 381 31.57 20.22 1.08
C VAL A 381 31.11 21.67 1.04
N LYS A 382 31.18 22.29 -0.15
CA LYS A 382 30.94 23.73 -0.36
C LYS A 382 29.61 24.04 -1.01
N VAL A 383 29.00 23.07 -1.68
CA VAL A 383 27.69 23.22 -2.31
C VAL A 383 26.56 23.27 -1.25
N PRO A 384 25.37 23.78 -1.56
CA PRO A 384 24.25 23.74 -0.65
C PRO A 384 23.99 22.32 -0.14
N ILE A 385 23.77 22.19 1.17
CA ILE A 385 23.40 20.92 1.82
C ILE A 385 21.99 21.09 2.38
N HIS A 386 21.11 20.16 2.06
CA HIS A 386 19.73 20.13 2.53
C HIS A 386 19.44 18.89 3.37
N VAL A 387 18.85 19.08 4.53
CA VAL A 387 18.44 17.97 5.39
C VAL A 387 17.07 17.48 4.93
N ILE A 388 17.05 16.25 4.40
CA ILE A 388 15.85 15.56 3.93
C ILE A 388 15.79 14.21 4.65
N PRO A 389 15.05 14.10 5.76
CA PRO A 389 14.94 12.87 6.53
C PRO A 389 14.34 11.73 5.72
N LEU A 390 14.79 10.50 5.99
CA LEU A 390 14.11 9.31 5.50
C LEU A 390 12.85 9.05 6.33
N GLY A 391 11.81 8.56 5.68
CA GLY A 391 10.52 8.26 6.29
C GLY A 391 10.20 6.77 6.28
N ILE A 392 9.09 6.43 6.93
CA ILE A 392 8.47 5.12 6.91
C ILE A 392 7.09 5.22 6.27
N ASP A 393 6.55 4.12 5.78
CA ASP A 393 5.15 4.04 5.34
C ASP A 393 4.25 3.72 6.56
N PRO A 394 3.44 4.67 7.04
CA PRO A 394 2.59 4.46 8.21
C PRO A 394 1.46 3.47 7.94
N SER A 395 1.18 3.13 6.68
CA SER A 395 0.22 2.08 6.33
C SER A 395 0.68 0.71 6.81
N TYR A 396 1.99 0.48 6.89
CA TYR A 396 2.58 -0.77 7.37
C TYR A 396 3.12 -0.66 8.79
N TYR A 397 3.82 0.42 9.14
CA TYR A 397 4.42 0.63 10.46
C TYR A 397 3.46 1.40 11.35
N SER A 398 2.52 0.69 11.97
CA SER A 398 1.41 1.24 12.76
C SER A 398 1.16 0.37 14.00
N PRO A 399 0.64 0.95 15.10
CA PRO A 399 0.22 0.19 16.27
C PRO A 399 -0.89 -0.84 16.00
N ASN A 400 -1.61 -0.69 14.88
CA ASN A 400 -2.71 -1.58 14.49
C ASN A 400 -2.22 -2.92 13.92
N ILE A 401 -0.93 -3.05 13.63
CA ILE A 401 -0.35 -4.29 13.10
C ILE A 401 -0.46 -5.42 14.12
N VAL A 402 -0.83 -6.61 13.64
CA VAL A 402 -0.96 -7.83 14.45
C VAL A 402 0.41 -8.23 15.01
N SER A 403 0.41 -8.60 16.29
CA SER A 403 1.56 -9.22 16.95
C SER A 403 1.48 -10.75 16.80
N TYR A 404 2.56 -11.37 16.41
CA TYR A 404 2.71 -12.84 16.43
C TYR A 404 3.34 -13.38 17.72
N LYS A 405 3.47 -12.53 18.73
CA LYS A 405 3.96 -12.94 20.05
C LYS A 405 2.96 -13.92 20.69
N ASN A 406 3.39 -15.17 20.88
CA ASN A 406 2.58 -16.26 21.40
C ASN A 406 3.05 -16.77 22.79
N HIS A 407 3.80 -15.94 23.53
CA HIS A 407 4.34 -16.26 24.84
C HIS A 407 4.40 -15.00 25.73
N ASP A 408 4.50 -15.17 27.03
CA ASP A 408 4.51 -14.06 28.02
C ASP A 408 5.91 -13.50 28.31
N LYS A 409 6.97 -13.99 27.64
CA LYS A 409 8.32 -13.48 27.85
C LYS A 409 8.46 -12.05 27.37
N TYR A 410 9.18 -11.22 28.11
CA TYR A 410 9.59 -9.91 27.62
C TYR A 410 10.56 -10.08 26.45
N THR A 411 10.19 -9.58 25.29
CA THR A 411 10.84 -9.85 24.02
C THR A 411 11.70 -8.67 23.58
N PHE A 412 12.99 -8.89 23.54
CA PHE A 412 13.93 -7.98 22.90
C PHE A 412 14.11 -8.37 21.43
N LEU A 413 14.13 -7.40 20.55
CA LEU A 413 14.36 -7.60 19.11
C LEU A 413 15.59 -6.83 18.66
N SER A 414 16.41 -7.48 17.86
CA SER A 414 17.48 -6.83 17.10
C SER A 414 17.43 -7.28 15.64
N VAL A 415 17.52 -6.32 14.70
CA VAL A 415 17.51 -6.58 13.25
C VAL A 415 18.77 -5.97 12.66
N PHE A 416 19.66 -6.79 12.11
CA PHE A 416 20.93 -6.31 11.61
C PHE A 416 21.57 -7.26 10.58
N GLU A 417 22.46 -6.69 9.76
CA GLU A 417 23.42 -7.45 8.98
C GLU A 417 24.60 -7.82 9.88
N TRP A 418 25.04 -9.09 9.83
CA TRP A 418 26.18 -9.53 10.63
C TRP A 418 27.45 -8.82 10.17
N GLY A 419 28.07 -8.08 11.07
CA GLY A 419 29.28 -7.33 10.79
C GLY A 419 29.74 -6.51 11.99
N GLU A 420 31.03 -6.14 12.01
CA GLU A 420 31.67 -5.45 13.13
C GLU A 420 30.95 -4.14 13.50
N ARG A 421 30.49 -3.39 12.52
CA ARG A 421 29.76 -2.12 12.73
C ARG A 421 28.49 -2.30 13.55
N LYS A 422 27.78 -3.39 13.35
CA LYS A 422 26.53 -3.69 14.07
C LYS A 422 26.74 -4.27 15.47
N ALA A 423 28.00 -4.60 15.82
CA ALA A 423 28.43 -5.03 17.14
C ALA A 423 27.62 -6.20 17.75
N PRO A 424 27.39 -7.29 17.00
CA PRO A 424 26.63 -8.44 17.51
C PRO A 424 27.23 -9.05 18.78
N GLU A 425 28.55 -9.01 18.91
CA GLU A 425 29.27 -9.49 20.09
C GLU A 425 28.95 -8.70 21.37
N ILE A 426 28.73 -7.38 21.24
CA ILE A 426 28.33 -6.54 22.36
C ILE A 426 26.90 -6.85 22.76
N LEU A 427 26.00 -7.01 21.79
CA LEU A 427 24.60 -7.38 22.02
C LEU A 427 24.51 -8.71 22.80
N LEU A 428 25.14 -9.76 22.25
CA LEU A 428 25.02 -11.11 22.79
C LEU A 428 25.67 -11.26 24.16
N LYS A 429 26.88 -10.70 24.35
CA LYS A 429 27.55 -10.70 25.65
C LYS A 429 26.81 -9.83 26.69
N GLY A 430 26.33 -8.67 26.27
CA GLY A 430 25.58 -7.76 27.14
C GLY A 430 24.29 -8.39 27.63
N PHE A 431 23.51 -8.98 26.72
CA PHE A 431 22.27 -9.67 27.03
C PHE A 431 22.50 -10.90 27.94
N SER A 432 23.51 -11.70 27.63
CA SER A 432 23.87 -12.89 28.43
C SER A 432 24.46 -12.53 29.81
N LYS A 433 24.98 -11.33 29.99
CA LYS A 433 25.42 -10.81 31.29
C LYS A 433 24.28 -10.25 32.11
N ALA A 434 23.31 -9.63 31.47
CA ALA A 434 22.18 -8.98 32.11
C ALA A 434 21.14 -9.96 32.62
N PHE A 435 20.92 -11.09 31.92
CA PHE A 435 19.85 -12.04 32.19
C PHE A 435 20.34 -13.46 32.37
N LYS A 436 19.53 -14.28 33.08
CA LYS A 436 19.76 -15.70 33.32
C LYS A 436 18.68 -16.54 32.61
N LYS A 437 18.89 -17.84 32.51
CA LYS A 437 17.93 -18.80 31.94
C LYS A 437 16.57 -18.80 32.65
N THR A 438 16.54 -18.43 33.94
CA THR A 438 15.33 -18.35 34.76
C THR A 438 14.52 -17.09 34.57
N ASP A 439 15.08 -16.08 33.90
CA ASP A 439 14.40 -14.81 33.68
C ASP A 439 13.40 -14.94 32.54
N ASN A 440 12.25 -14.32 32.70
CA ASN A 440 11.17 -14.40 31.70
C ASN A 440 11.42 -13.43 30.53
N VAL A 441 12.55 -13.62 29.85
CA VAL A 441 12.99 -12.79 28.72
C VAL A 441 13.43 -13.65 27.53
N VAL A 442 13.41 -13.08 26.33
CA VAL A 442 13.98 -13.65 25.11
C VAL A 442 14.56 -12.55 24.23
N LEU A 443 15.71 -12.80 23.60
CA LEU A 443 16.27 -11.96 22.56
C LEU A 443 16.05 -12.63 21.21
N ILE A 444 15.36 -11.96 20.30
CA ILE A 444 15.21 -12.39 18.90
C ILE A 444 16.17 -11.57 18.05
N CYS A 445 17.09 -12.24 17.37
CA CYS A 445 18.02 -11.63 16.43
C CYS A 445 17.60 -12.01 14.99
N LYS A 446 17.03 -11.08 14.23
CA LYS A 446 16.86 -11.25 12.79
C LYS A 446 18.15 -10.82 12.09
N VAL A 447 18.86 -11.77 11.53
CA VAL A 447 20.20 -11.57 11.00
C VAL A 447 20.23 -11.87 9.51
N ILE A 448 20.84 -10.94 8.75
CA ILE A 448 21.22 -11.14 7.36
C ILE A 448 22.75 -11.31 7.30
N ASN A 449 23.22 -12.26 6.51
CA ASN A 449 24.63 -12.43 6.20
C ASN A 449 24.83 -12.32 4.69
N ASN A 450 25.43 -11.23 4.24
CA ASN A 450 25.78 -10.99 2.85
C ASN A 450 27.24 -11.35 2.55
N ASP A 451 28.06 -11.66 3.58
CA ASP A 451 29.45 -12.07 3.44
C ASP A 451 29.58 -13.59 3.53
N GLY A 452 29.77 -14.24 2.39
CA GLY A 452 29.94 -15.70 2.33
C GLY A 452 31.20 -16.24 3.05
N GLY A 453 32.12 -15.36 3.45
CA GLY A 453 33.30 -15.71 4.24
C GLY A 453 33.03 -15.79 5.75
N ILE A 454 31.88 -15.32 6.23
CA ILE A 454 31.51 -15.32 7.65
C ILE A 454 30.61 -16.51 7.96
N ASN A 455 31.04 -17.40 8.87
CA ASN A 455 30.20 -18.41 9.48
C ASN A 455 29.69 -17.89 10.84
N ILE A 456 28.42 -17.44 10.86
CA ILE A 456 27.79 -16.83 12.05
C ILE A 456 27.84 -17.79 13.26
N ASP A 457 27.62 -19.08 13.08
CA ASP A 457 27.61 -20.05 14.18
C ASP A 457 29.01 -20.21 14.80
N GLU A 458 30.06 -20.13 14.00
CA GLU A 458 31.45 -20.11 14.49
C GLU A 458 31.76 -18.82 15.25
N GLU A 459 31.31 -17.68 14.73
CA GLU A 459 31.48 -16.40 15.42
C GLU A 459 30.77 -16.39 16.78
N ILE A 460 29.52 -16.91 16.84
CA ILE A 460 28.81 -17.05 18.12
C ILE A 460 29.54 -17.99 19.08
N ARG A 461 30.06 -19.13 18.61
CA ARG A 461 30.84 -20.06 19.45
C ARG A 461 32.08 -19.41 20.04
N LYS A 462 32.79 -18.58 19.28
CA LYS A 462 33.97 -17.82 19.76
C LYS A 462 33.64 -16.85 20.90
N LEU A 463 32.38 -16.41 21.03
CA LEU A 463 31.94 -15.52 22.13
C LEU A 463 31.93 -16.19 23.49
N ASN A 464 31.94 -17.53 23.56
CA ASN A 464 31.90 -18.32 24.79
C ASN A 464 30.76 -17.88 25.74
N LEU A 465 29.55 -17.73 25.18
CA LEU A 465 28.36 -17.34 25.97
C LEU A 465 28.07 -18.38 27.06
N PRO A 466 27.52 -17.94 28.24
CA PRO A 466 27.20 -18.85 29.33
C PRO A 466 26.22 -19.95 28.90
N LYS A 467 26.51 -21.22 29.21
CA LYS A 467 25.62 -22.36 28.91
C LYS A 467 24.23 -22.25 29.58
N ASN A 468 24.18 -21.58 30.73
CA ASN A 468 22.94 -21.29 31.48
C ASN A 468 22.48 -19.85 31.28
N GLY A 469 22.80 -19.22 30.14
CA GLY A 469 22.38 -17.89 29.78
C GLY A 469 20.89 -17.81 29.41
N PRO A 470 20.40 -16.59 29.14
CA PRO A 470 19.04 -16.37 28.69
C PRO A 470 18.77 -16.97 27.30
N GLU A 471 17.51 -17.04 26.94
CA GLU A 471 17.10 -17.51 25.62
C GLU A 471 17.44 -16.49 24.54
N ILE A 472 18.11 -16.95 23.48
CA ILE A 472 18.43 -16.15 22.27
C ILE A 472 18.01 -16.96 21.07
N ILE A 473 17.14 -16.38 20.23
CA ILE A 473 16.61 -16.97 19.01
C ILE A 473 17.19 -16.22 17.81
N PHE A 474 17.72 -16.95 16.84
CA PHE A 474 18.25 -16.39 15.61
C PHE A 474 17.34 -16.74 14.43
N LEU A 475 16.95 -15.71 13.67
CA LEU A 475 16.25 -15.81 12.38
C LEU A 475 17.26 -15.48 11.28
N TYR A 476 17.99 -16.50 10.84
CA TYR A 476 19.04 -16.36 9.81
C TYR A 476 18.44 -16.26 8.42
N ASN A 477 18.80 -15.22 7.67
CA ASN A 477 18.41 -15.03 6.28
C ASN A 477 16.93 -15.30 5.99
N THR A 478 16.09 -15.24 7.04
CA THR A 478 14.64 -15.45 6.93
C THR A 478 14.05 -14.32 6.11
N LYS A 479 13.39 -14.66 5.02
CA LYS A 479 12.69 -13.69 4.17
C LYS A 479 11.33 -13.38 4.77
N PHE A 480 11.05 -12.13 4.92
CA PHE A 480 9.72 -11.58 5.20
C PHE A 480 9.31 -10.78 3.97
N ALA A 481 8.04 -10.81 3.59
CA ALA A 481 7.52 -9.83 2.66
C ALA A 481 7.62 -8.42 3.29
N ASP A 482 7.76 -7.38 2.46
CA ASP A 482 7.92 -6.00 2.96
C ASP A 482 6.80 -5.61 3.95
N TYR A 483 5.58 -6.07 3.68
CA TYR A 483 4.41 -5.79 4.53
C TYR A 483 4.37 -6.64 5.82
N GLU A 484 5.15 -7.73 5.93
CA GLU A 484 5.19 -8.61 7.11
C GLU A 484 6.22 -8.17 8.15
N MET A 485 7.28 -7.46 7.74
CA MET A 485 8.31 -6.98 8.67
C MET A 485 7.76 -6.24 9.89
N PRO A 486 6.72 -5.39 9.77
CA PRO A 486 6.12 -4.72 10.92
C PRO A 486 5.59 -5.65 12.00
N THR A 487 5.14 -6.88 11.66
CA THR A 487 4.65 -7.85 12.65
C THR A 487 5.77 -8.31 13.59
N LEU A 488 6.99 -8.42 13.06
CA LEU A 488 8.16 -8.77 13.86
C LEU A 488 8.46 -7.65 14.88
N TYR A 489 8.44 -6.39 14.45
CA TYR A 489 8.60 -5.25 15.36
C TYR A 489 7.46 -5.18 16.39
N ARG A 490 6.22 -5.39 15.96
CA ARG A 490 5.03 -5.38 16.85
C ARG A 490 5.04 -6.52 17.87
N SER A 491 5.77 -7.61 17.58
CA SER A 491 5.90 -8.77 18.47
C SER A 491 6.97 -8.58 19.54
N ALA A 492 7.70 -7.46 19.54
CA ALA A 492 8.73 -7.14 20.51
C ALA A 492 8.27 -6.06 21.48
N ASP A 493 8.76 -6.16 22.73
CA ASP A 493 8.54 -5.16 23.77
C ASP A 493 9.66 -4.10 23.78
N CYS A 494 10.85 -4.46 23.27
CA CYS A 494 12.02 -3.57 23.20
C CYS A 494 12.85 -3.87 21.96
N PHE A 495 13.17 -2.82 21.20
CA PHE A 495 14.17 -2.90 20.12
C PHE A 495 15.54 -2.50 20.66
N VAL A 496 16.57 -3.30 20.39
CA VAL A 496 17.94 -3.05 20.85
C VAL A 496 18.93 -3.27 19.72
N ILE A 497 19.78 -2.28 19.49
CA ILE A 497 20.87 -2.34 18.51
C ILE A 497 22.09 -1.54 19.00
N PRO A 498 23.12 -2.22 19.52
CA PRO A 498 24.33 -1.56 20.05
C PRO A 498 25.33 -1.27 18.91
N THR A 499 24.86 -0.71 17.83
CA THR A 499 25.68 -0.39 16.66
C THR A 499 26.78 0.64 16.99
N ARG A 500 27.93 0.54 16.34
CA ARG A 500 29.02 1.53 16.43
C ARG A 500 28.76 2.78 15.58
N GLY A 501 27.79 2.72 14.69
CA GLY A 501 27.39 3.86 13.86
C GLY A 501 26.22 3.49 12.94
N GLU A 502 25.32 4.45 12.73
CA GLU A 502 24.20 4.37 11.78
C GLU A 502 24.08 5.67 10.99
N GLY A 503 23.95 5.55 9.68
CA GLY A 503 23.66 6.71 8.83
C GLY A 503 22.25 7.26 9.06
N TRP A 504 21.28 6.35 9.28
CA TRP A 504 19.91 6.68 9.64
C TRP A 504 19.25 5.61 10.53
N GLY A 505 19.65 4.33 10.41
CA GLY A 505 19.06 3.23 11.19
C GLY A 505 17.73 2.71 10.61
N MET A 506 17.67 2.51 9.29
CA MET A 506 16.51 1.93 8.59
C MET A 506 16.38 0.43 8.85
#